data_c0aad30a6db7c15dffc7e34f0bcbffe5
#
_entry.id   c0aad30a6db7c15dffc7e34f0bcbffe5
#
_cell.length_a   1.000
_cell.length_b   1.000
_cell.length_c   1.000
_cell.angle_alpha   90.00
_cell.angle_beta   90.00
_cell.angle_gamma   90.00
#
_symmetry.space_group_name_H-M   'P 1'
#
loop_
_entity.id
_entity.type
_entity.pdbx_description
1 polymer ?
#
loop_
_entity_poly.entity_id
_entity_poly.type
_entity_poly.pdbx_seq_one_letter_code
_entity_poly.pdbx_strand_id
1 'polypeptide(L)' 'MERVFIGATRAEATRMADDWWGRQRGLRQTLRTEVAVGGKGPDAQLDQWAITIRFEDENSVPE' A
#
# COMPACT_ATOMS: atom_id res chain seq x y z
N MET A 1 5.45 6.36 9.41
CA MET A 1 5.25 4.90 9.35
C MET A 1 4.76 4.51 7.97
N GLU A 2 5.01 3.29 7.59
CA GLU A 2 4.72 2.85 6.24
C GLU A 2 4.34 1.37 6.24
N ARG A 3 3.39 1.01 5.39
CA ARG A 3 3.00 -0.38 5.20
C ARG A 3 2.78 -0.67 3.72
N VAL A 4 3.24 -1.84 3.29
CA VAL A 4 3.16 -2.26 1.89
C VAL A 4 2.27 -3.49 1.78
N PHE A 5 1.37 -3.48 0.79
CA PHE A 5 0.49 -4.61 0.48
C PHE A 5 0.75 -5.07 -0.94
N ILE A 6 0.96 -6.35 -1.12
CA ILE A 6 1.25 -6.93 -2.42
C ILE A 6 0.14 -7.93 -2.77
N GLY A 7 -0.45 -7.75 -3.93
CA GLY A 7 -1.49 -8.63 -4.44
C GLY A 7 -1.22 -9.03 -5.89
N ALA A 8 -1.86 -10.10 -6.33
CA ALA A 8 -1.70 -10.59 -7.70
C ALA A 8 -2.32 -9.63 -8.72
N THR A 9 -3.31 -8.85 -8.30
CA THR A 9 -3.92 -7.83 -9.13
C THR A 9 -4.01 -6.52 -8.35
N ARG A 10 -4.20 -5.43 -9.10
CA ARG A 10 -4.40 -4.13 -8.46
C ARG A 10 -5.61 -4.13 -7.52
N ALA A 11 -6.70 -4.76 -7.97
CA ALA A 11 -7.92 -4.84 -7.17
C ALA A 11 -7.69 -5.60 -5.87
N GLU A 12 -6.92 -6.69 -5.94
CA GLU A 12 -6.59 -7.48 -4.75
C GLU A 12 -5.74 -6.69 -3.78
N ALA A 13 -4.68 -6.06 -4.28
CA ALA A 13 -3.81 -5.24 -3.45
C ALA A 13 -4.59 -4.08 -2.82
N THR A 14 -5.46 -3.43 -3.59
CA THR A 14 -6.29 -2.35 -3.10
C THR A 14 -7.22 -2.82 -1.99
N ARG A 15 -7.83 -3.98 -2.17
CA ARG A 15 -8.73 -4.55 -1.16
C ARG A 15 -7.98 -4.82 0.14
N MET A 16 -6.79 -5.39 0.05
CA MET A 16 -5.95 -5.66 1.22
C MET A 16 -5.60 -4.37 1.96
N ALA A 17 -5.19 -3.35 1.21
CA ALA A 17 -4.82 -2.07 1.79
C ALA A 17 -6.02 -1.39 2.46
N ASP A 18 -7.17 -1.37 1.77
CA ASP A 18 -8.38 -0.74 2.29
C ASP A 18 -8.91 -1.46 3.51
N ASP A 19 -8.86 -2.80 3.49
CA ASP A 19 -9.32 -3.62 4.61
C ASP A 19 -8.46 -3.34 5.86
N TRP A 20 -7.16 -3.32 5.68
CA TRP A 20 -6.26 -3.00 6.78
C TRP A 20 -6.48 -1.58 7.29
N TRP A 21 -6.57 -0.61 6.36
CA TRP A 21 -6.76 0.79 6.72
C TRP A 21 -8.06 1.01 7.49
N GLY A 22 -9.12 0.32 7.08
CA GLY A 22 -10.42 0.42 7.74
C GLY A 22 -10.43 -0.08 9.18
N ARG A 23 -9.44 -0.89 9.56
CA ARG A 23 -9.29 -1.41 10.92
C ARG A 23 -8.45 -0.50 11.82
N GLN A 24 -7.78 0.47 11.22
CA GLN A 24 -6.91 1.35 11.97
C GLN A 24 -7.69 2.48 12.59
N ARG A 25 -7.22 2.92 13.74
CA ARG A 25 -7.81 4.05 14.46
C ARG A 25 -6.70 4.98 14.90
N GLY A 26 -6.97 6.28 14.82
CA GLY A 26 -6.01 7.28 15.23
C GLY A 26 -4.82 7.45 14.30
N LEU A 27 -4.95 6.99 13.06
CA LEU A 27 -3.92 7.14 12.05
C LEU A 27 -4.39 8.04 10.92
N ARG A 28 -3.47 8.82 10.38
CA ARG A 28 -3.72 9.70 9.24
C ARG A 28 -2.84 9.29 8.07
N GLN A 29 -3.46 9.05 6.93
CA GLN A 29 -2.72 8.72 5.72
C GLN A 29 -2.09 9.98 5.14
N THR A 30 -0.78 9.95 4.90
CA THR A 30 -0.05 11.08 4.33
C THR A 30 0.26 10.87 2.85
N LEU A 31 0.42 9.60 2.43
CA LEU A 31 0.72 9.28 1.05
C LEU A 31 0.25 7.87 0.74
N ARG A 32 -0.25 7.67 -0.46
CA ARG A 32 -0.58 6.33 -0.96
C ARG A 32 -0.07 6.22 -2.38
N THR A 33 0.66 5.13 -2.65
CA THR A 33 1.19 4.86 -3.98
C THR A 33 0.76 3.47 -4.44
N GLU A 34 0.54 3.33 -5.74
CA GLU A 34 0.19 2.07 -6.38
C GLU A 34 1.17 1.84 -7.51
N VAL A 35 1.90 0.73 -7.46
CA VAL A 35 2.95 0.43 -8.43
C VAL A 35 2.83 -1.03 -8.85
N ALA A 36 2.89 -1.27 -10.16
CA ALA A 36 3.00 -2.63 -10.67
C ALA A 36 4.43 -3.12 -10.46
N VAL A 37 4.58 -4.32 -9.92
CA VAL A 37 5.88 -4.91 -9.61
C VAL A 37 5.96 -6.31 -10.17
N GLY A 38 7.19 -6.81 -10.28
CA GLY A 38 7.44 -8.13 -10.83
C GLY A 38 7.97 -8.01 -12.25
N GLY A 39 8.17 -9.17 -12.90
CA GLY A 39 8.66 -9.21 -14.27
C GLY A 39 10.16 -9.00 -14.35
N LYS A 40 10.86 -10.01 -14.79
CA LYS A 40 12.32 -9.91 -15.05
C LYS A 40 12.58 -10.52 -16.42
N GLY A 41 13.32 -9.77 -17.25
CA GLY A 41 13.65 -10.22 -18.57
C GLY A 41 12.61 -9.83 -19.61
N PRO A 42 12.90 -10.07 -20.90
CA PRO A 42 12.07 -9.56 -21.99
C PRO A 42 10.68 -10.19 -22.06
N ASP A 43 10.53 -11.41 -21.56
CA ASP A 43 9.23 -12.10 -21.62
C ASP A 43 8.49 -12.06 -20.29
N ALA A 44 9.03 -11.37 -19.29
CA ALA A 44 8.41 -11.31 -17.97
C ALA A 44 7.23 -10.34 -17.95
N GLN A 45 6.18 -10.72 -17.26
CA GLN A 45 5.00 -9.87 -17.13
C GLN A 45 4.95 -9.26 -15.74
N LEU A 46 4.35 -8.07 -15.66
CA LEU A 46 4.07 -7.43 -14.38
C LEU A 46 2.84 -8.09 -13.79
N ASP A 47 3.05 -9.04 -12.89
CA ASP A 47 2.01 -9.89 -12.36
C ASP A 47 1.63 -9.60 -10.92
N GLN A 48 2.18 -8.54 -10.34
CA GLN A 48 1.89 -8.17 -8.97
C GLN A 48 1.72 -6.66 -8.87
N TRP A 49 0.98 -6.25 -7.83
CA TRP A 49 0.81 -4.84 -7.51
C TRP A 49 1.17 -4.60 -6.05
N ALA A 50 1.93 -3.54 -5.82
CA ALA A 50 2.29 -3.10 -4.49
C ALA A 50 1.60 -1.78 -4.18
N ILE A 51 0.88 -1.73 -3.07
CA ILE A 51 0.28 -0.51 -2.58
C ILE A 51 0.97 -0.15 -1.29
N THR A 52 1.58 1.03 -1.25
CA THR A 52 2.26 1.53 -0.08
C THR A 52 1.43 2.64 0.53
N ILE A 53 1.13 2.50 1.82
CA ILE A 53 0.44 3.54 2.58
C ILE A 53 1.44 4.10 3.58
N ARG A 54 1.69 5.40 3.47
CA ARG A 54 2.45 6.15 4.47
C ARG A 54 1.44 6.82 5.38
N PHE A 55 1.70 6.73 6.66
CA PHE A 55 0.76 7.25 7.65
C PHE A 55 1.52 7.70 8.89
N GLU A 56 0.83 8.48 9.70
CA GLU A 56 1.37 8.93 10.96
C GLU A 56 0.29 8.87 12.03
N ASP A 57 0.70 8.87 13.27
CA ASP A 57 -0.23 8.89 14.39
C ASP A 57 -0.96 10.23 14.41
N GLU A 58 -2.27 10.17 14.40
CA GLU A 58 -3.11 11.37 14.40
C GLU A 58 -2.89 12.21 15.66
N ASN A 59 -2.49 11.56 16.75
CA ASN A 59 -2.20 12.22 18.01
C ASN A 59 -0.74 12.67 18.13
N SER A 60 0.06 12.41 17.09
CA SER A 60 1.44 12.85 17.06
C SER A 60 1.48 14.36 16.91
N VAL A 61 2.11 15.03 17.86
CA VAL A 61 2.22 16.48 17.83
C VAL A 61 3.57 16.82 17.23
N PRO A 62 3.61 17.49 16.07
CA PRO A 62 4.89 17.91 15.51
C PRO A 62 5.52 18.99 16.42
N GLU A 63 6.75 18.76 16.71
CA GLU A 63 7.53 19.73 17.48
C GLU A 63 8.08 20.83 16.58
#